data_83b7ce3f5544f46b006d78adda93bf46
#
_entry.id   83b7ce3f5544f46b006d78adda93bf46
#
_cell.length_a   1.000
_cell.length_b   1.000
_cell.length_c   1.000
_cell.angle_alpha   90.00
_cell.angle_beta   90.00
_cell.angle_gamma   90.00
#
_symmetry.space_group_name_H-M   'P 1'
#
loop_
_entity.id
_entity.type
_entity.pdbx_description
1 polymer ?
#
loop_
_entity_poly.entity_id
_entity_poly.type
_entity_poly.pdbx_seq_one_letter_code
_entity_poly.pdbx_strand_id
1 'polypeptide(L)'
;MSDPEQEPITFTDKRRIDPETGQVRDTPPAAEPAPGEPAPEAGESATAEGSAELDELKSTLQRVKAEYDNYRKRTLRDQQLIADRSKAAAVVQLLPVLDDLDRARSHGDLESGPLRSVADKLATALEGLGLSGFGEEGDEFDPALHEAVQHEGDGTHPVVGTVMRRGYKVGDQVVRHAMVGVVDTVPDAAGPGNADPEAPQPSQSEN
;
A
#
# COMPACT_ATOMS: atom_id res chain seq x y z
N MET A 1 69.69 23.57 -2.13
CA MET A 1 68.35 22.96 -2.01
C MET A 1 67.45 23.92 -2.77
N SER A 2 67.15 23.61 -4.03
CA SER A 2 66.34 24.41 -4.92
C SER A 2 64.91 23.94 -4.85
N ASP A 3 64.03 24.88 -4.54
CA ASP A 3 62.57 24.67 -4.52
C ASP A 3 62.08 24.45 -5.97
N PRO A 4 61.25 23.46 -6.26
CA PRO A 4 60.64 23.32 -7.58
C PRO A 4 59.58 24.40 -7.77
N GLU A 5 59.79 25.33 -8.70
CA GLU A 5 58.81 26.29 -9.18
C GLU A 5 57.54 25.52 -9.66
N GLN A 6 56.44 25.70 -8.95
CA GLN A 6 55.14 25.25 -9.40
C GLN A 6 54.68 26.13 -10.55
N GLU A 7 54.64 25.58 -11.75
CA GLU A 7 54.03 26.26 -12.90
C GLU A 7 52.55 26.52 -12.65
N PRO A 8 52.05 27.73 -12.85
CA PRO A 8 50.64 28.05 -12.65
C PRO A 8 49.76 27.30 -13.67
N ILE A 9 48.87 26.48 -13.18
CA ILE A 9 47.88 25.81 -14.02
C ILE A 9 46.89 26.84 -14.53
N THR A 10 46.98 27.18 -15.83
CA THR A 10 46.07 28.13 -16.48
C THR A 10 44.77 27.41 -16.85
N PHE A 11 43.71 27.69 -16.13
CA PHE A 11 42.37 27.20 -16.49
C PHE A 11 41.75 28.12 -17.54
N THR A 12 41.59 27.63 -18.76
CA THR A 12 40.84 28.33 -19.81
C THR A 12 39.37 27.89 -19.74
N ASP A 13 38.51 28.76 -19.22
CA ASP A 13 37.06 28.51 -19.17
C ASP A 13 36.47 28.67 -20.58
N LYS A 14 36.04 27.55 -21.17
CA LYS A 14 35.43 27.49 -22.51
C LYS A 14 33.90 27.71 -22.49
N ARG A 15 33.33 28.12 -21.35
CA ARG A 15 31.87 28.39 -21.27
C ARG A 15 31.51 29.64 -22.06
N ARG A 16 30.46 29.54 -22.86
CA ARG A 16 29.91 30.64 -23.67
C ARG A 16 29.18 31.70 -22.82
N ILE A 17 28.78 31.36 -21.63
CA ILE A 17 28.02 32.21 -20.70
C ILE A 17 28.86 32.41 -19.46
N ASP A 18 29.04 33.67 -19.03
CA ASP A 18 29.70 34.01 -17.79
C ASP A 18 28.86 33.60 -16.60
N PRO A 19 29.38 32.77 -15.65
CA PRO A 19 28.62 32.27 -14.54
C PRO A 19 28.24 33.32 -13.48
N GLU A 20 28.91 34.46 -13.45
CA GLU A 20 28.61 35.52 -12.48
C GLU A 20 27.64 36.57 -13.03
N THR A 21 27.74 36.90 -14.32
CA THR A 21 26.94 37.96 -14.94
C THR A 21 25.80 37.45 -15.83
N GLY A 22 25.79 36.16 -16.20
CA GLY A 22 24.78 35.56 -17.09
C GLY A 22 24.84 36.05 -18.54
N GLN A 23 25.87 36.87 -18.92
CA GLN A 23 25.99 37.39 -20.26
C GLN A 23 26.80 36.47 -21.19
N VAL A 24 26.45 36.51 -22.46
CA VAL A 24 27.19 35.78 -23.51
C VAL A 24 28.50 36.48 -23.77
N ARG A 25 29.64 35.79 -23.57
CA ARG A 25 30.96 36.32 -23.93
C ARG A 25 31.09 36.39 -25.45
N ASP A 26 31.32 37.59 -25.99
CA ASP A 26 31.64 37.77 -27.40
C ASP A 26 33.02 37.16 -27.67
N THR A 27 33.01 36.07 -28.45
CA THR A 27 34.25 35.50 -28.97
C THR A 27 34.76 36.39 -30.06
N PRO A 28 36.02 36.90 -30.02
CA PRO A 28 36.55 37.68 -31.11
C PRO A 28 36.47 36.87 -32.43
N PRO A 29 36.17 37.53 -33.56
CA PRO A 29 36.07 36.82 -34.85
C PRO A 29 37.38 36.13 -35.17
N ALA A 30 37.30 34.83 -35.44
CA ALA A 30 38.44 34.04 -35.91
C ALA A 30 38.97 34.67 -37.19
N ALA A 31 40.28 34.90 -37.24
CA ALA A 31 40.99 35.43 -38.43
C ALA A 31 40.66 34.56 -39.65
N GLU A 32 40.31 35.21 -40.77
CA GLU A 32 40.06 34.54 -42.04
C GLU A 32 41.27 33.70 -42.46
N PRO A 33 41.11 32.44 -42.85
CA PRO A 33 42.21 31.63 -43.36
C PRO A 33 42.57 32.09 -44.81
N ALA A 34 43.86 32.29 -45.04
CA ALA A 34 44.42 32.52 -46.36
C ALA A 34 44.14 31.30 -47.30
N PRO A 35 43.91 31.52 -48.62
CA PRO A 35 43.61 30.45 -49.53
C PRO A 35 44.86 29.66 -49.94
N GLY A 36 44.89 28.35 -49.61
CA GLY A 36 45.88 27.47 -50.20
C GLY A 36 46.45 26.39 -49.31
N GLU A 37 45.74 25.25 -49.16
CA GLU A 37 46.30 23.91 -49.15
C GLU A 37 45.16 22.89 -48.95
N PRO A 38 45.07 21.78 -49.68
CA PRO A 38 44.02 20.79 -49.42
C PRO A 38 44.20 20.15 -48.06
N ALA A 39 43.22 20.31 -47.18
CA ALA A 39 43.18 19.66 -45.91
C ALA A 39 43.10 18.15 -46.05
N PRO A 40 43.80 17.34 -45.22
CA PRO A 40 43.65 15.89 -45.24
C PRO A 40 42.27 15.49 -44.71
N GLU A 41 41.65 14.52 -45.37
CA GLU A 41 40.32 13.91 -45.08
C GLU A 41 40.21 13.21 -43.68
N ALA A 42 40.98 13.64 -42.70
CA ALA A 42 40.97 13.09 -41.36
C ALA A 42 39.90 13.67 -40.42
N GLY A 43 39.12 14.68 -40.88
CA GLY A 43 38.12 15.39 -40.03
C GLY A 43 36.77 14.71 -39.94
N GLU A 44 36.34 13.94 -40.96
CA GLU A 44 35.01 13.36 -40.99
C GLU A 44 34.89 12.08 -40.14
N SER A 45 35.98 11.31 -40.01
CA SER A 45 35.98 10.08 -39.20
C SER A 45 35.94 10.39 -37.71
N ALA A 46 36.66 11.39 -37.23
CA ALA A 46 36.70 11.80 -35.82
C ALA A 46 35.37 12.43 -35.34
N THR A 47 34.66 13.11 -36.24
CA THR A 47 33.33 13.69 -35.92
C THR A 47 32.24 12.62 -35.90
N ALA A 48 32.33 11.59 -36.76
CA ALA A 48 31.40 10.47 -36.81
C ALA A 48 31.54 9.57 -35.54
N GLU A 49 32.77 9.27 -35.12
CA GLU A 49 33.06 8.51 -33.90
C GLU A 49 32.58 9.27 -32.64
N GLY A 50 32.85 10.57 -32.53
CA GLY A 50 32.37 11.40 -31.43
C GLY A 50 30.84 11.51 -31.36
N SER A 51 30.13 11.51 -32.51
CA SER A 51 28.66 11.48 -32.53
C SER A 51 28.09 10.15 -32.09
N ALA A 52 28.70 9.03 -32.48
CA ALA A 52 28.30 7.70 -32.06
C ALA A 52 28.47 7.50 -30.54
N GLU A 53 29.60 7.95 -29.97
CA GLU A 53 29.82 7.91 -28.51
C GLU A 53 28.79 8.76 -27.76
N LEU A 54 28.45 9.94 -28.26
CA LEU A 54 27.41 10.79 -27.66
C LEU A 54 26.03 10.12 -27.68
N ASP A 55 25.68 9.42 -28.75
CA ASP A 55 24.41 8.73 -28.85
C ASP A 55 24.35 7.49 -27.97
N GLU A 56 25.46 6.79 -27.81
CA GLU A 56 25.60 5.68 -26.85
C GLU A 56 25.48 6.18 -25.39
N LEU A 57 26.13 7.28 -25.04
CA LEU A 57 26.02 7.91 -23.73
C LEU A 57 24.60 8.39 -23.45
N LYS A 58 23.91 9.01 -24.42
CA LYS A 58 22.50 9.41 -24.27
C LYS A 58 21.60 8.20 -24.04
N SER A 59 21.79 7.15 -24.83
CA SER A 59 21.04 5.88 -24.69
C SER A 59 21.25 5.27 -23.30
N THR A 60 22.51 5.24 -22.84
CA THR A 60 22.87 4.75 -21.50
C THR A 60 22.24 5.62 -20.40
N LEU A 61 22.28 6.93 -20.53
CA LEU A 61 21.63 7.86 -19.59
C LEU A 61 20.11 7.67 -19.55
N GLN A 62 19.47 7.48 -20.71
CA GLN A 62 18.03 7.22 -20.77
C GLN A 62 17.68 5.89 -20.07
N ARG A 63 18.46 4.85 -20.29
CA ARG A 63 18.29 3.55 -19.63
C ARG A 63 18.46 3.68 -18.12
N VAL A 64 19.58 4.26 -17.65
CA VAL A 64 19.85 4.46 -16.22
C VAL A 64 18.77 5.29 -15.56
N LYS A 65 18.28 6.35 -16.24
CA LYS A 65 17.16 7.16 -15.75
C LYS A 65 15.89 6.34 -15.59
N ALA A 66 15.55 5.51 -16.58
CA ALA A 66 14.38 4.64 -16.53
C ALA A 66 14.49 3.60 -15.40
N GLU A 67 15.68 2.99 -15.22
CA GLU A 67 15.95 2.06 -14.13
C GLU A 67 15.83 2.76 -12.76
N TYR A 68 16.36 3.98 -12.63
CA TYR A 68 16.26 4.75 -11.41
C TYR A 68 14.81 5.13 -11.08
N ASP A 69 14.01 5.56 -12.07
CA ASP A 69 12.60 5.87 -11.88
C ASP A 69 11.79 4.64 -11.44
N ASN A 70 12.08 3.48 -12.03
CA ASN A 70 11.49 2.20 -11.62
C ASN A 70 11.92 1.80 -10.20
N TYR A 71 13.19 1.93 -9.88
CA TYR A 71 13.72 1.68 -8.54
C TYR A 71 13.05 2.58 -7.50
N ARG A 72 12.96 3.87 -7.78
CA ARG A 72 12.29 4.84 -6.89
C ARG A 72 10.84 4.49 -6.63
N LYS A 73 10.08 4.16 -7.68
CA LYS A 73 8.67 3.73 -7.54
C LYS A 73 8.55 2.47 -6.69
N ARG A 74 9.42 1.49 -6.91
CA ARG A 74 9.45 0.26 -6.14
C ARG A 74 9.78 0.54 -4.68
N THR A 75 10.83 1.31 -4.40
CA THR A 75 11.26 1.65 -3.04
C THR A 75 10.15 2.34 -2.23
N LEU A 76 9.42 3.28 -2.86
CA LEU A 76 8.28 3.93 -2.20
C LEU A 76 7.15 2.94 -1.85
N ARG A 77 6.85 1.99 -2.74
CA ARG A 77 5.87 0.92 -2.45
C ARG A 77 6.34 0.01 -1.34
N ASP A 78 7.61 -0.40 -1.37
CA ASP A 78 8.19 -1.27 -0.37
C ASP A 78 8.20 -0.60 1.02
N GLN A 79 8.52 0.70 1.10
CA GLN A 79 8.44 1.48 2.34
C GLN A 79 7.00 1.53 2.89
N GLN A 80 6.01 1.75 2.02
CA GLN A 80 4.60 1.74 2.44
C GLN A 80 4.19 0.36 2.98
N LEU A 81 4.54 -0.71 2.26
CA LEU A 81 4.25 -2.08 2.69
C LEU A 81 4.91 -2.42 4.03
N ILE A 82 6.15 -1.97 4.26
CA ILE A 82 6.84 -2.15 5.55
C ILE A 82 6.11 -1.40 6.66
N ALA A 83 5.69 -0.16 6.41
CA ALA A 83 4.95 0.63 7.39
C ALA A 83 3.61 -0.04 7.75
N ASP A 84 2.86 -0.52 6.76
CA ASP A 84 1.56 -1.16 6.96
C ASP A 84 1.71 -2.51 7.69
N ARG A 85 2.71 -3.31 7.33
CA ARG A 85 3.04 -4.56 8.06
C ARG A 85 3.46 -4.30 9.51
N SER A 86 4.22 -3.23 9.76
CA SER A 86 4.63 -2.86 11.11
C SER A 86 3.46 -2.44 11.97
N LYS A 87 2.50 -1.67 11.42
CA LYS A 87 1.23 -1.35 12.09
C LYS A 87 0.43 -2.61 12.40
N ALA A 88 0.25 -3.49 11.40
CA ALA A 88 -0.47 -4.76 11.57
C ALA A 88 0.18 -5.63 12.66
N ALA A 89 1.51 -5.74 12.66
CA ALA A 89 2.24 -6.50 13.68
C ALA A 89 2.04 -5.94 15.11
N ALA A 90 2.00 -4.62 15.26
CA ALA A 90 1.71 -3.99 16.56
C ALA A 90 0.27 -4.26 17.01
N VAL A 91 -0.69 -4.16 16.09
CA VAL A 91 -2.12 -4.43 16.38
C VAL A 91 -2.34 -5.89 16.79
N VAL A 92 -1.67 -6.85 16.12
CA VAL A 92 -1.76 -8.29 16.47
C VAL A 92 -1.41 -8.55 17.92
N GLN A 93 -0.44 -7.82 18.49
CA GLN A 93 -0.07 -7.97 19.91
C GLN A 93 -1.16 -7.51 20.87
N LEU A 94 -2.12 -6.70 20.40
CA LEU A 94 -3.24 -6.19 21.21
C LEU A 94 -4.52 -7.03 21.06
N LEU A 95 -4.59 -7.93 20.06
CA LEU A 95 -5.75 -8.78 19.85
C LEU A 95 -6.14 -9.62 21.09
N PRO A 96 -5.20 -10.20 21.86
CA PRO A 96 -5.58 -10.93 23.06
C PRO A 96 -6.33 -10.05 24.08
N VAL A 97 -5.96 -8.77 24.17
CA VAL A 97 -6.66 -7.82 25.05
C VAL A 97 -8.08 -7.56 24.58
N LEU A 98 -8.28 -7.44 23.25
CA LEU A 98 -9.62 -7.33 22.66
C LEU A 98 -10.46 -8.58 22.93
N ASP A 99 -9.88 -9.76 22.78
CA ASP A 99 -10.58 -11.02 23.08
C ASP A 99 -11.02 -11.12 24.54
N ASP A 100 -10.17 -10.65 25.47
CA ASP A 100 -10.52 -10.61 26.89
C ASP A 100 -11.62 -9.58 27.18
N LEU A 101 -11.60 -8.43 26.49
CA LEU A 101 -12.66 -7.42 26.59
C LEU A 101 -13.98 -7.92 26.00
N ASP A 102 -13.94 -8.62 24.86
CA ASP A 102 -15.12 -9.20 24.24
C ASP A 102 -15.73 -10.31 25.14
N ARG A 103 -14.87 -11.11 25.78
CA ARG A 103 -15.31 -12.09 26.78
C ARG A 103 -15.93 -11.42 28.00
N ALA A 104 -15.32 -10.38 28.54
CA ALA A 104 -15.89 -9.63 29.67
C ALA A 104 -17.22 -8.97 29.30
N ARG A 105 -17.38 -8.51 28.02
CA ARG A 105 -18.65 -7.99 27.50
C ARG A 105 -19.73 -9.07 27.46
N SER A 106 -19.40 -10.27 26.98
CA SER A 106 -20.34 -11.41 26.91
C SER A 106 -20.78 -11.90 28.29
N HIS A 107 -19.95 -11.71 29.34
CA HIS A 107 -20.30 -12.02 30.72
C HIS A 107 -21.03 -10.89 31.47
N GLY A 108 -21.22 -9.74 30.80
CA GLY A 108 -21.89 -8.56 31.41
C GLY A 108 -20.98 -7.69 32.28
N ASP A 109 -19.68 -8.01 32.42
CA ASP A 109 -18.73 -7.28 33.26
C ASP A 109 -18.42 -5.89 32.72
N LEU A 110 -18.75 -5.63 31.45
CA LEU A 110 -18.54 -4.34 30.78
C LEU A 110 -19.83 -3.53 30.53
N GLU A 111 -20.95 -3.92 31.12
CA GLU A 111 -22.23 -3.17 30.94
C GLU A 111 -22.18 -1.76 31.52
N SER A 112 -21.40 -1.55 32.58
CA SER A 112 -21.25 -0.26 33.25
C SER A 112 -19.88 -0.09 33.88
N GLY A 113 -19.54 1.18 34.17
CA GLY A 113 -18.31 1.50 34.89
C GLY A 113 -17.15 2.00 34.03
N PRO A 114 -16.00 2.32 34.65
CA PRO A 114 -14.87 2.94 33.95
C PRO A 114 -14.20 2.00 32.94
N LEU A 115 -14.28 0.68 33.15
CA LEU A 115 -13.65 -0.30 32.26
C LEU A 115 -14.32 -0.30 30.89
N ARG A 116 -15.64 -0.09 30.80
CA ARG A 116 -16.36 0.06 29.52
C ARG A 116 -15.79 1.20 28.71
N SER A 117 -15.60 2.37 29.32
CA SER A 117 -15.08 3.53 28.60
C SER A 117 -13.64 3.34 28.10
N VAL A 118 -12.83 2.54 28.81
CA VAL A 118 -11.48 2.16 28.39
C VAL A 118 -11.53 1.20 27.20
N ALA A 119 -12.41 0.19 27.26
CA ALA A 119 -12.62 -0.76 26.16
C ALA A 119 -13.08 -0.06 24.88
N ASP A 120 -14.07 0.84 24.97
CA ASP A 120 -14.59 1.59 23.84
C ASP A 120 -13.52 2.53 23.22
N LYS A 121 -12.71 3.18 24.06
CA LYS A 121 -11.59 4.02 23.61
C LYS A 121 -10.50 3.20 22.94
N LEU A 122 -10.18 2.01 23.46
CA LEU A 122 -9.21 1.11 22.84
C LEU A 122 -9.69 0.64 21.46
N ALA A 123 -10.96 0.19 21.36
CA ALA A 123 -11.56 -0.20 20.10
C ALA A 123 -11.49 0.93 19.06
N THR A 124 -11.95 2.14 19.44
CA THR A 124 -11.89 3.32 18.57
C THR A 124 -10.46 3.67 18.13
N ALA A 125 -9.48 3.56 19.04
CA ALA A 125 -8.09 3.83 18.71
C ALA A 125 -7.53 2.80 17.70
N LEU A 126 -7.89 1.52 17.84
CA LEU A 126 -7.48 0.47 16.91
C LEU A 126 -8.20 0.58 15.55
N GLU A 127 -9.47 0.95 15.53
CA GLU A 127 -10.20 1.30 14.31
C GLU A 127 -9.53 2.48 13.58
N GLY A 128 -9.07 3.48 14.32
CA GLY A 128 -8.28 4.59 13.77
C GLY A 128 -6.94 4.16 13.15
N LEU A 129 -6.39 3.02 13.56
CA LEU A 129 -5.22 2.39 12.91
C LEU A 129 -5.59 1.52 11.70
N GLY A 130 -6.88 1.40 11.40
CA GLY A 130 -7.40 0.61 10.28
C GLY A 130 -7.80 -0.81 10.66
N LEU A 131 -7.92 -1.13 11.96
CA LEU A 131 -8.44 -2.43 12.41
C LEU A 131 -9.94 -2.51 12.11
N SER A 132 -10.37 -3.60 11.51
CA SER A 132 -11.78 -3.93 11.33
C SER A 132 -12.02 -5.41 11.64
N GLY A 133 -13.09 -5.67 12.39
CA GLY A 133 -13.54 -7.03 12.70
C GLY A 133 -14.38 -7.59 11.57
N PHE A 134 -14.43 -8.92 11.48
CA PHE A 134 -15.29 -9.66 10.57
C PHE A 134 -15.62 -11.04 11.17
N GLY A 135 -16.52 -11.77 10.51
CA GLY A 135 -17.02 -13.06 10.96
C GLY A 135 -18.10 -12.85 12.00
N GLU A 136 -19.26 -12.35 11.57
CA GLU A 136 -20.47 -12.26 12.37
C GLU A 136 -21.39 -13.46 12.05
N GLU A 137 -22.28 -13.79 12.97
CA GLU A 137 -23.26 -14.85 12.74
C GLU A 137 -24.17 -14.48 11.56
N GLY A 138 -24.34 -15.39 10.62
CA GLY A 138 -25.10 -15.17 9.39
C GLY A 138 -24.26 -14.70 8.19
N ASP A 139 -22.98 -14.39 8.38
CA ASP A 139 -22.08 -14.08 7.26
C ASP A 139 -21.91 -15.31 6.36
N GLU A 140 -21.72 -15.07 5.06
CA GLU A 140 -21.31 -16.12 4.12
C GLU A 140 -19.94 -16.66 4.51
N PHE A 141 -19.81 -18.00 4.51
CA PHE A 141 -18.52 -18.60 4.83
C PHE A 141 -17.52 -18.41 3.70
N ASP A 142 -16.43 -17.72 4.00
CA ASP A 142 -15.28 -17.52 3.08
C ASP A 142 -14.03 -18.20 3.69
N PRO A 143 -13.48 -19.24 3.05
CA PRO A 143 -12.25 -19.89 3.53
C PRO A 143 -11.02 -18.97 3.61
N ALA A 144 -11.03 -17.82 2.90
CA ALA A 144 -9.94 -16.84 2.97
C ALA A 144 -10.01 -15.98 4.24
N LEU A 145 -11.17 -15.91 4.90
CA LEU A 145 -11.42 -15.09 6.09
C LEU A 145 -11.73 -15.92 7.33
N HIS A 146 -12.35 -17.07 7.13
CA HIS A 146 -12.92 -17.90 8.20
C HIS A 146 -12.19 -19.24 8.33
N GLU A 147 -11.93 -19.65 9.56
CA GLU A 147 -11.43 -20.97 9.93
C GLU A 147 -12.61 -21.77 10.52
N ALA A 148 -13.14 -22.73 9.76
CA ALA A 148 -14.21 -23.60 10.22
C ALA A 148 -13.67 -24.64 11.21
N VAL A 149 -14.13 -24.59 12.46
CA VAL A 149 -13.79 -25.58 13.50
C VAL A 149 -14.79 -26.70 13.56
N GLN A 150 -16.04 -26.39 13.24
CA GLN A 150 -17.16 -27.28 13.23
C GLN A 150 -18.05 -27.00 12.03
N HIS A 151 -18.61 -28.02 11.40
CA HIS A 151 -19.55 -27.89 10.30
C HIS A 151 -20.76 -28.78 10.56
N GLU A 152 -21.95 -28.22 10.48
CA GLU A 152 -23.21 -28.90 10.59
C GLU A 152 -24.03 -28.67 9.32
N GLY A 153 -24.28 -29.75 8.55
CA GLY A 153 -25.05 -29.71 7.30
C GLY A 153 -24.36 -30.41 6.15
N ASP A 154 -24.94 -30.26 4.95
CA ASP A 154 -24.52 -30.95 3.73
C ASP A 154 -23.50 -30.18 2.88
N GLY A 155 -23.10 -28.96 3.27
CA GLY A 155 -22.15 -28.12 2.55
C GLY A 155 -22.72 -27.37 1.35
N THR A 156 -24.04 -27.22 1.25
CA THR A 156 -24.69 -26.64 0.08
C THR A 156 -24.66 -25.09 0.10
N HIS A 157 -24.91 -24.48 1.26
CA HIS A 157 -24.87 -23.03 1.49
C HIS A 157 -24.27 -22.74 2.87
N PRO A 158 -22.95 -22.84 3.00
CA PRO A 158 -22.29 -22.67 4.29
C PRO A 158 -22.31 -21.21 4.72
N VAL A 159 -22.81 -20.96 5.94
CA VAL A 159 -22.79 -19.66 6.61
C VAL A 159 -22.17 -19.79 7.98
N VAL A 160 -21.71 -18.67 8.53
CA VAL A 160 -21.23 -18.59 9.90
C VAL A 160 -22.39 -18.77 10.86
N GLY A 161 -22.44 -19.91 11.58
CA GLY A 161 -23.47 -20.20 12.57
C GLY A 161 -23.09 -19.67 13.96
N THR A 162 -21.91 -20.02 14.44
CA THR A 162 -21.40 -19.58 15.74
C THR A 162 -20.00 -19.01 15.62
N VAL A 163 -19.76 -17.88 16.27
CA VAL A 163 -18.44 -17.23 16.29
C VAL A 163 -17.72 -17.54 17.60
N MET A 164 -16.70 -18.39 17.53
CA MET A 164 -15.87 -18.73 18.70
C MET A 164 -14.82 -17.66 18.97
N ARG A 165 -14.30 -17.05 17.90
CA ARG A 165 -13.31 -15.97 17.98
C ARG A 165 -13.41 -15.08 16.74
N ARG A 166 -13.54 -13.78 16.93
CA ARG A 166 -13.65 -12.82 15.83
C ARG A 166 -12.38 -12.76 14.99
N GLY A 167 -12.56 -12.63 13.68
CA GLY A 167 -11.50 -12.30 12.75
C GLY A 167 -11.21 -10.82 12.71
N TYR A 168 -9.98 -10.47 12.34
CA TYR A 168 -9.55 -9.08 12.23
C TYR A 168 -8.68 -8.85 11.00
N LYS A 169 -8.84 -7.68 10.38
CA LYS A 169 -7.96 -7.18 9.31
C LYS A 169 -7.51 -5.76 9.61
N VAL A 170 -6.33 -5.39 9.12
CA VAL A 170 -5.79 -4.03 9.18
C VAL A 170 -5.66 -3.52 7.74
N GLY A 171 -6.51 -2.56 7.37
CA GLY A 171 -6.71 -2.22 5.96
C GLY A 171 -7.16 -3.44 5.17
N ASP A 172 -6.39 -3.82 4.14
CA ASP A 172 -6.67 -5.00 3.31
C ASP A 172 -5.98 -6.29 3.82
N GLN A 173 -5.12 -6.20 4.84
CA GLN A 173 -4.36 -7.34 5.34
C GLN A 173 -5.14 -8.07 6.44
N VAL A 174 -5.51 -9.33 6.20
CA VAL A 174 -6.02 -10.22 7.24
C VAL A 174 -4.90 -10.51 8.24
N VAL A 175 -5.11 -10.14 9.49
CA VAL A 175 -4.16 -10.35 10.59
C VAL A 175 -4.53 -11.57 11.45
N ARG A 176 -5.81 -11.96 11.42
CA ARG A 176 -6.32 -13.17 12.10
C ARG A 176 -7.62 -13.61 11.46
N HIS A 177 -7.74 -14.89 11.12
CA HIS A 177 -8.99 -15.47 10.65
C HIS A 177 -10.02 -15.59 11.78
N ALA A 178 -11.31 -15.46 11.44
CA ALA A 178 -12.38 -15.73 12.38
C ALA A 178 -12.50 -17.25 12.58
N MET A 179 -12.55 -17.70 13.83
CA MET A 179 -12.78 -19.10 14.17
C MET A 179 -14.28 -19.29 14.38
N VAL A 180 -14.91 -20.07 13.50
CA VAL A 180 -16.36 -20.17 13.40
C VAL A 180 -16.86 -21.63 13.33
N GLY A 181 -18.07 -21.86 13.83
CA GLY A 181 -18.87 -23.01 13.48
C GLY A 181 -19.70 -22.68 12.26
N VAL A 182 -19.69 -23.55 11.26
CA VAL A 182 -20.41 -23.36 10.00
C VAL A 182 -21.69 -24.17 10.03
N VAL A 183 -22.77 -23.58 9.56
CA VAL A 183 -24.08 -24.25 9.39
C VAL A 183 -24.56 -24.00 7.96
N ASP A 184 -25.35 -24.97 7.43
CA ASP A 184 -25.98 -24.76 6.14
C ASP A 184 -27.30 -24.03 6.28
N THR A 185 -27.51 -22.97 5.50
CA THR A 185 -28.83 -22.34 5.38
C THR A 185 -29.60 -22.97 4.22
N VAL A 186 -30.85 -23.30 4.46
CA VAL A 186 -31.78 -23.64 3.38
C VAL A 186 -32.11 -22.37 2.61
N PRO A 187 -31.99 -22.31 1.26
CA PRO A 187 -32.11 -21.08 0.48
C PRO A 187 -33.48 -20.39 0.52
N ASP A 188 -34.44 -20.88 1.31
CA ASP A 188 -35.84 -20.41 1.26
C ASP A 188 -36.38 -19.87 2.58
N ALA A 189 -35.55 -19.28 3.42
CA ALA A 189 -36.00 -18.56 4.60
C ALA A 189 -35.70 -17.03 4.52
N ALA A 190 -35.72 -16.44 3.30
CA ALA A 190 -35.70 -15.02 3.11
C ALA A 190 -37.12 -14.44 3.19
N GLY A 191 -37.54 -14.09 4.38
CA GLY A 191 -38.72 -13.28 4.61
C GLY A 191 -39.27 -13.42 6.02
N PRO A 192 -39.26 -12.37 6.87
CA PRO A 192 -40.16 -12.33 8.01
C PRO A 192 -41.56 -12.14 7.45
N GLY A 193 -42.20 -13.26 7.15
CA GLY A 193 -43.65 -13.29 6.91
C GLY A 193 -44.36 -12.79 8.15
N ASN A 194 -44.86 -11.58 8.01
CA ASN A 194 -45.83 -10.99 8.92
C ASN A 194 -47.07 -11.92 8.96
N ALA A 195 -47.01 -12.92 9.79
CA ALA A 195 -48.17 -13.71 10.14
C ALA A 195 -48.93 -12.90 11.20
N ASP A 196 -49.86 -12.11 10.69
CA ASP A 196 -50.94 -11.53 11.47
C ASP A 196 -51.69 -12.68 12.20
N PRO A 197 -51.76 -12.74 13.53
CA PRO A 197 -52.58 -13.73 14.19
C PRO A 197 -54.05 -13.33 14.02
N GLU A 198 -54.71 -13.99 13.09
CA GLU A 198 -56.18 -13.96 12.92
C GLU A 198 -56.84 -14.31 14.27
N ALA A 199 -57.42 -13.31 14.88
CA ALA A 199 -58.20 -13.42 16.10
C ALA A 199 -59.41 -14.36 15.88
N PRO A 200 -59.68 -15.33 16.76
CA PRO A 200 -60.85 -16.15 16.65
C PRO A 200 -62.12 -15.32 16.92
N GLN A 201 -63.02 -15.25 15.95
CA GLN A 201 -64.33 -14.67 16.10
C GLN A 201 -65.21 -15.52 17.06
N PRO A 202 -65.93 -14.94 18.01
CA PRO A 202 -66.87 -15.68 18.85
C PRO A 202 -68.10 -16.00 18.04
N SER A 203 -68.36 -17.31 17.89
CA SER A 203 -69.61 -17.85 17.37
C SER A 203 -70.76 -17.46 18.33
N GLN A 204 -71.62 -16.56 17.84
CA GLN A 204 -72.92 -16.35 18.42
C GLN A 204 -73.82 -17.57 18.07
N SER A 205 -74.22 -18.30 19.04
CA SER A 205 -75.33 -19.23 18.92
C SER A 205 -76.55 -18.61 19.61
N GLU A 206 -77.51 -18.22 18.76
CA GLU A 206 -78.87 -17.98 19.18
C GLU A 206 -79.59 -19.29 19.50
N ASN A 207 -80.19 -19.35 20.56
CA ASN A 207 -81.57 -19.66 20.96
C ASN A 207 -81.67 -20.17 22.37
#